data_a41e619c23ee8b3a736c3b8d41f9a9f9
#
_entry.id   a41e619c23ee8b3a736c3b8d41f9a9f9
#
_cell.length_a   1.000
_cell.length_b   1.000
_cell.length_c   1.000
_cell.angle_alpha   90.00
_cell.angle_beta   90.00
_cell.angle_gamma   90.00
#
_symmetry.space_group_name_H-M   'P 1'
#
loop_
_entity.id
_entity.type
_entity.pdbx_description
1 polymer ?
#
loop_
_entity_poly.entity_id
_entity_poly.type
_entity_poly.pdbx_seq_one_letter_code
_entity_poly.pdbx_strand_id
1 'polypeptide(L)'
;MSAGRHSPDDGRRAEIAALAEQLRPELHRYCARLMGSVIDGEDVVQDTLARALAASDERQDIGMLRAWLFRVAHNRALDLLRSRAIRTTEPMEAAGDVADDSAPDAVEMMMREEAVRTAVSRFTELSIPQRSVLILKDVLDEPLADIAALLDLTVDSVKAHLARGRARLAEINAVAGAQQAARPASDAVARYVALFNRRDWDGLRALLADDVRLHQSAHPVRVGAADVGMFFGIYATIDGIWLVPGWLEGREVIAVFEDRADPKPSYIMWLEWRHGNISVIRDYRYVRYVIADAELALAADSEQGRR
;
A
#
# COMPACT_ATOMS: atom_id res chain seq x y z
N MET A 1 11.50 36.98 -28.52
CA MET A 1 11.99 36.26 -27.33
C MET A 1 11.01 36.54 -26.20
N SER A 2 10.04 35.61 -26.01
CA SER A 2 9.03 35.75 -24.96
C SER A 2 9.51 34.91 -23.79
N ALA A 3 10.00 35.55 -22.73
CA ALA A 3 10.29 34.90 -21.46
C ALA A 3 8.99 34.51 -20.82
N GLY A 4 8.69 33.18 -20.75
CA GLY A 4 7.55 32.64 -20.07
C GLY A 4 7.60 33.07 -18.59
N ARG A 5 6.65 33.89 -18.17
CA ARG A 5 6.43 34.20 -16.76
C ARG A 5 5.94 32.94 -16.09
N HIS A 6 6.82 32.24 -15.39
CA HIS A 6 6.41 31.25 -14.39
C HIS A 6 5.58 31.99 -13.33
N SER A 7 4.33 31.61 -13.19
CA SER A 7 3.48 32.13 -12.12
C SER A 7 4.06 31.65 -10.78
N PRO A 8 4.05 32.48 -9.70
CA PRO A 8 4.41 32.03 -8.34
C PRO A 8 3.64 30.79 -7.91
N ASP A 9 2.47 30.58 -8.49
CA ASP A 9 1.56 29.45 -8.24
C ASP A 9 2.11 28.13 -8.83
N ASP A 10 2.75 28.17 -10.02
CA ASP A 10 3.35 26.99 -10.64
C ASP A 10 4.55 26.46 -9.84
N GLY A 11 5.36 27.38 -9.28
CA GLY A 11 6.49 27.02 -8.41
C GLY A 11 6.05 26.31 -7.13
N ARG A 12 5.00 26.83 -6.49
CA ARG A 12 4.43 26.26 -5.26
C ARG A 12 3.78 24.90 -5.51
N ARG A 13 3.05 24.72 -6.59
CA ARG A 13 2.49 23.42 -6.98
C ARG A 13 3.58 22.38 -7.19
N ALA A 14 4.67 22.75 -7.85
CA ALA A 14 5.80 21.85 -8.05
C ALA A 14 6.47 21.45 -6.72
N GLU A 15 6.59 22.38 -5.77
CA GLU A 15 7.16 22.12 -4.44
C GLU A 15 6.27 21.19 -3.61
N ILE A 16 4.97 21.43 -3.60
CA ILE A 16 3.98 20.54 -2.93
C ILE A 16 4.04 19.14 -3.57
N ALA A 17 4.07 19.04 -4.89
CA ALA A 17 4.15 17.78 -5.59
C ALA A 17 5.44 17.02 -5.25
N ALA A 18 6.58 17.71 -5.22
CA ALA A 18 7.87 17.11 -4.88
C ALA A 18 7.89 16.58 -3.43
N LEU A 19 7.39 17.36 -2.47
CA LEU A 19 7.32 16.92 -1.07
C LEU A 19 6.32 15.78 -0.90
N ALA A 20 5.18 15.82 -1.59
CA ALA A 20 4.19 14.75 -1.57
C ALA A 20 4.78 13.43 -2.10
N GLU A 21 5.55 13.46 -3.19
CA GLU A 21 6.25 12.27 -3.70
C GLU A 21 7.33 11.76 -2.73
N GLN A 22 8.06 12.64 -2.05
CA GLN A 22 9.03 12.24 -1.02
C GLN A 22 8.37 11.54 0.17
N LEU A 23 7.18 12.01 0.59
CA LEU A 23 6.43 11.45 1.73
C LEU A 23 5.65 10.19 1.36
N ARG A 24 5.52 9.87 0.09
CA ARG A 24 4.72 8.76 -0.41
C ARG A 24 5.05 7.41 0.26
N PRO A 25 6.32 6.99 0.40
CA PRO A 25 6.64 5.73 1.08
C PRO A 25 6.23 5.70 2.57
N GLU A 26 6.35 6.82 3.29
CA GLU A 26 5.94 6.91 4.69
C GLU A 26 4.42 6.89 4.83
N LEU A 27 3.71 7.64 3.99
CA LEU A 27 2.24 7.60 3.91
C LEU A 27 1.75 6.20 3.61
N HIS A 28 2.38 5.50 2.66
CA HIS A 28 2.04 4.13 2.33
C HIS A 28 2.26 3.19 3.52
N ARG A 29 3.40 3.29 4.20
CA ARG A 29 3.70 2.47 5.38
C ARG A 29 2.65 2.65 6.48
N TYR A 30 2.18 3.88 6.67
CA TYR A 30 1.06 4.19 7.56
C TYR A 30 -0.26 3.59 7.09
N CYS A 31 -0.66 3.93 5.86
CA CYS A 31 -1.95 3.54 5.30
C CYS A 31 -2.09 2.03 5.13
N ALA A 32 -1.03 1.35 4.70
CA ALA A 32 -1.02 -0.10 4.52
C ALA A 32 -1.35 -0.83 5.84
N ARG A 33 -0.66 -0.46 6.93
CA ARG A 33 -0.92 -1.05 8.25
C ARG A 33 -2.28 -0.63 8.82
N LEU A 34 -2.70 0.62 8.57
CA LEU A 34 -4.02 1.09 9.00
C LEU A 34 -5.15 0.37 8.26
N MET A 35 -4.99 0.08 6.99
CA MET A 35 -5.94 -0.67 6.17
C MET A 35 -5.82 -2.19 6.31
N GLY A 36 -4.67 -2.70 6.78
CA GLY A 36 -4.33 -4.12 6.82
C GLY A 36 -4.03 -4.71 5.44
N SER A 37 -3.69 -3.87 4.47
CA SER A 37 -3.38 -4.27 3.10
C SER A 37 -2.51 -3.23 2.39
N VAL A 38 -1.41 -3.68 1.79
CA VAL A 38 -0.50 -2.80 1.04
C VAL A 38 -1.17 -2.23 -0.22
N ILE A 39 -2.05 -3.00 -0.86
CA ILE A 39 -2.81 -2.57 -2.05
C ILE A 39 -3.82 -1.49 -1.67
N ASP A 40 -4.61 -1.72 -0.62
CA ASP A 40 -5.60 -0.74 -0.15
C ASP A 40 -4.91 0.50 0.45
N GLY A 41 -3.75 0.33 1.07
CA GLY A 41 -2.92 1.42 1.56
C GLY A 41 -2.47 2.34 0.43
N GLU A 42 -2.04 1.78 -0.71
CA GLU A 42 -1.65 2.58 -1.88
C GLU A 42 -2.85 3.32 -2.49
N ASP A 43 -4.05 2.73 -2.49
CA ASP A 43 -5.27 3.43 -2.94
C ASP A 43 -5.56 4.67 -2.07
N VAL A 44 -5.38 4.56 -0.74
CA VAL A 44 -5.52 5.70 0.18
C VAL A 44 -4.47 6.77 -0.11
N VAL A 45 -3.22 6.37 -0.35
CA VAL A 45 -2.13 7.31 -0.68
C VAL A 45 -2.44 8.05 -1.98
N GLN A 46 -2.86 7.36 -3.03
CA GLN A 46 -3.22 7.99 -4.30
C GLN A 46 -4.35 9.00 -4.15
N ASP A 47 -5.42 8.65 -3.44
CA ASP A 47 -6.53 9.57 -3.15
C ASP A 47 -6.06 10.79 -2.34
N THR A 48 -5.14 10.58 -1.37
CA THR A 48 -4.57 11.65 -0.54
C THR A 48 -3.76 12.63 -1.38
N LEU A 49 -2.87 12.13 -2.22
CA LEU A 49 -2.03 12.96 -3.08
C LEU A 49 -2.84 13.70 -4.16
N ALA A 50 -3.85 13.04 -4.73
CA ALA A 50 -4.76 13.70 -5.67
C ALA A 50 -5.49 14.89 -5.02
N ARG A 51 -5.96 14.74 -3.77
CA ARG A 51 -6.57 15.83 -3.00
C ARG A 51 -5.57 16.93 -2.65
N ALA A 52 -4.33 16.56 -2.32
CA ALA A 52 -3.27 17.52 -2.03
C ALA A 52 -2.98 18.41 -3.24
N LEU A 53 -2.88 17.82 -4.42
CA LEU A 53 -2.66 18.55 -5.66
C LEU A 53 -3.86 19.43 -6.04
N ALA A 54 -5.09 18.97 -5.79
CA ALA A 54 -6.30 19.75 -6.05
C ALA A 54 -6.46 20.93 -5.07
N ALA A 55 -6.01 20.78 -3.81
CA ALA A 55 -6.09 21.81 -2.77
C ALA A 55 -4.87 22.76 -2.76
N SER A 56 -3.93 22.61 -3.68
CA SER A 56 -2.69 23.40 -3.73
C SER A 56 -2.89 24.92 -3.93
N ASP A 57 -4.10 25.33 -4.32
CA ASP A 57 -4.49 26.75 -4.46
C ASP A 57 -4.83 27.40 -3.09
N GLU A 58 -5.07 26.62 -2.04
CA GLU A 58 -5.29 27.11 -0.69
C GLU A 58 -3.94 27.38 -0.03
N ARG A 59 -3.83 28.51 0.71
CA ARG A 59 -2.60 28.99 1.38
C ARG A 59 -2.16 28.06 2.52
N GLN A 60 -1.69 26.85 2.20
CA GLN A 60 -1.12 25.95 3.19
C GLN A 60 0.37 26.29 3.39
N ASP A 61 0.77 26.37 4.64
CA ASP A 61 2.17 26.45 5.03
C ASP A 61 2.87 25.12 4.68
N ILE A 62 3.91 25.18 3.86
CA ILE A 62 4.68 23.99 3.41
C ILE A 62 5.26 23.25 4.63
N GLY A 63 5.62 23.96 5.71
CA GLY A 63 6.07 23.35 6.95
C GLY A 63 5.02 22.47 7.63
N MET A 64 3.73 22.72 7.38
CA MET A 64 2.61 21.91 7.91
C MET A 64 2.09 20.85 6.93
N LEU A 65 2.63 20.79 5.70
CA LEU A 65 2.12 19.91 4.65
C LEU A 65 2.19 18.43 5.05
N ARG A 66 3.26 18.00 5.72
CA ARG A 66 3.42 16.62 6.20
C ARG A 66 2.29 16.24 7.15
N ALA A 67 2.07 17.01 8.20
CA ALA A 67 1.01 16.75 9.18
C ALA A 67 -0.37 16.76 8.53
N TRP A 68 -0.61 17.68 7.59
CA TRP A 68 -1.85 17.76 6.84
C TRP A 68 -2.06 16.53 5.94
N LEU A 69 -1.05 16.08 5.20
CA LEU A 69 -1.12 14.87 4.38
C LEU A 69 -1.46 13.62 5.21
N PHE A 70 -0.81 13.44 6.36
CA PHE A 70 -1.11 12.33 7.27
C PHE A 70 -2.54 12.41 7.82
N ARG A 71 -3.04 13.61 8.14
CA ARG A 71 -4.43 13.81 8.58
C ARG A 71 -5.43 13.48 7.47
N VAL A 72 -5.18 13.91 6.24
CA VAL A 72 -6.02 13.58 5.08
C VAL A 72 -6.02 12.07 4.83
N ALA A 73 -4.84 11.44 4.85
CA ALA A 73 -4.69 10.00 4.69
C ALA A 73 -5.42 9.21 5.79
N HIS A 74 -5.27 9.62 7.06
CA HIS A 74 -5.97 9.02 8.19
C HIS A 74 -7.49 9.07 8.01
N ASN A 75 -8.03 10.26 7.77
CA ASN A 75 -9.47 10.44 7.58
C ASN A 75 -9.99 9.61 6.40
N ARG A 76 -9.26 9.60 5.29
CA ARG A 76 -9.63 8.79 4.12
C ARG A 76 -9.65 7.29 4.41
N ALA A 77 -8.64 6.80 5.12
CA ALA A 77 -8.59 5.40 5.56
C ALA A 77 -9.77 5.06 6.46
N LEU A 78 -10.10 5.93 7.44
CA LEU A 78 -11.27 5.73 8.31
C LEU A 78 -12.58 5.67 7.54
N ASP A 79 -12.77 6.55 6.55
CA ASP A 79 -13.98 6.54 5.72
C ASP A 79 -14.13 5.23 4.95
N LEU A 80 -13.03 4.70 4.41
CA LEU A 80 -13.02 3.42 3.72
C LEU A 80 -13.29 2.25 4.68
N LEU A 81 -12.69 2.26 5.87
CA LEU A 81 -12.92 1.25 6.90
C LEU A 81 -14.38 1.24 7.36
N ARG A 82 -14.97 2.43 7.61
CA ARG A 82 -16.39 2.56 7.95
C ARG A 82 -17.30 2.06 6.82
N SER A 83 -17.02 2.41 5.59
CA SER A 83 -17.76 1.93 4.42
C SER A 83 -17.73 0.41 4.27
N ARG A 84 -16.61 -0.22 4.65
CA ARG A 84 -16.48 -1.70 4.66
C ARG A 84 -17.22 -2.32 5.84
N ALA A 85 -17.13 -1.73 7.04
CA ALA A 85 -17.82 -2.20 8.24
C ALA A 85 -19.35 -2.18 8.08
N ILE A 86 -19.90 -1.17 7.39
CA ILE A 86 -21.35 -1.12 7.09
C ILE A 86 -21.79 -2.29 6.20
N ARG A 87 -20.90 -2.84 5.38
CA ARG A 87 -21.17 -4.00 4.52
C ARG A 87 -20.99 -5.33 5.24
N THR A 88 -20.25 -5.35 6.34
CA THR A 88 -19.99 -6.52 7.19
C THR A 88 -20.41 -6.13 8.60
N THR A 89 -21.63 -6.47 8.98
CA THR A 89 -22.25 -6.12 10.28
C THR A 89 -21.44 -6.68 11.45
N GLU A 90 -20.56 -5.91 12.07
CA GLU A 90 -19.97 -6.19 13.37
C GLU A 90 -19.88 -4.94 14.24
N PRO A 91 -20.18 -5.01 15.56
CA PRO A 91 -20.18 -3.87 16.47
C PRO A 91 -18.76 -3.52 16.94
N MET A 92 -18.52 -2.23 17.07
CA MET A 92 -17.26 -1.64 17.56
C MET A 92 -17.30 -1.57 19.09
N GLU A 93 -16.42 -2.29 19.77
CA GLU A 93 -16.30 -2.24 21.23
C GLU A 93 -15.55 -1.00 21.74
N ALA A 94 -16.03 -0.44 22.83
CA ALA A 94 -15.46 0.70 23.54
C ALA A 94 -14.39 0.25 24.55
N ALA A 95 -13.27 0.97 24.63
CA ALA A 95 -12.09 0.63 25.41
C ALA A 95 -12.13 1.12 26.86
N GLY A 96 -11.69 0.26 27.78
CA GLY A 96 -11.42 0.58 29.18
C GLY A 96 -9.99 1.08 29.43
N ASP A 97 -9.80 1.80 30.53
CA ASP A 97 -8.56 2.47 30.94
C ASP A 97 -7.53 1.52 31.57
N VAL A 98 -6.25 1.65 31.16
CA VAL A 98 -5.08 1.27 31.98
C VAL A 98 -3.89 2.15 31.55
N ALA A 99 -3.25 2.80 32.51
CA ALA A 99 -2.02 3.56 32.33
C ALA A 99 -0.81 2.77 32.85
N ASP A 100 0.30 2.78 32.13
CA ASP A 100 1.62 2.45 32.65
C ASP A 100 2.69 3.31 31.99
N ASP A 101 3.67 3.77 32.78
CA ASP A 101 4.67 4.77 32.43
C ASP A 101 6.05 4.11 32.33
N SER A 102 6.79 4.45 31.26
CA SER A 102 8.22 4.22 31.04
C SER A 102 8.76 2.79 31.01
N ALA A 103 8.86 2.23 29.80
CA ALA A 103 9.78 1.12 29.52
C ALA A 103 11.22 1.66 29.35
N PRO A 104 12.28 0.90 29.74
CA PRO A 104 13.67 1.25 29.44
C PRO A 104 13.93 1.33 27.93
N ASP A 105 14.82 2.21 27.46
CA ASP A 105 15.13 2.46 26.04
C ASP A 105 15.32 1.18 25.20
N ALA A 106 15.95 0.14 25.77
CA ALA A 106 16.19 -1.14 25.10
C ALA A 106 14.89 -1.93 24.83
N VAL A 107 13.91 -1.87 25.74
CA VAL A 107 12.61 -2.55 25.58
C VAL A 107 11.76 -1.81 24.56
N GLU A 108 11.80 -0.48 24.58
CA GLU A 108 11.11 0.32 23.57
C GLU A 108 11.64 0.05 22.16
N MET A 109 12.97 -0.07 22.01
CA MET A 109 13.59 -0.41 20.72
C MET A 109 13.17 -1.80 20.22
N MET A 110 13.09 -2.80 21.11
CA MET A 110 12.60 -4.14 20.75
C MET A 110 11.12 -4.12 20.30
N MET A 111 10.28 -3.35 21.00
CA MET A 111 8.86 -3.20 20.66
C MET A 111 8.68 -2.53 19.29
N ARG A 112 9.51 -1.52 18.98
CA ARG A 112 9.53 -0.87 17.67
C ARG A 112 9.97 -1.82 16.56
N GLU A 113 11.04 -2.59 16.77
CA GLU A 113 11.48 -3.60 15.81
C GLU A 113 10.42 -4.68 15.57
N GLU A 114 9.68 -5.07 16.61
CA GLU A 114 8.58 -6.00 16.50
C GLU A 114 7.45 -5.41 15.65
N ALA A 115 7.04 -4.17 15.91
CA ALA A 115 6.00 -3.50 15.15
C ALA A 115 6.36 -3.34 13.66
N VAL A 116 7.62 -3.01 13.36
CA VAL A 116 8.11 -2.91 11.98
C VAL A 116 8.07 -4.25 11.25
N ARG A 117 8.44 -5.34 11.94
CA ARG A 117 8.46 -6.70 11.38
C ARG A 117 7.10 -7.37 11.32
N THR A 118 6.11 -6.85 12.05
CA THR A 118 4.76 -7.42 12.04
C THR A 118 4.11 -7.25 10.68
N ALA A 119 3.52 -8.34 10.18
CA ALA A 119 2.77 -8.34 8.94
C ALA A 119 1.67 -7.27 8.92
N VAL A 120 1.54 -6.60 7.79
CA VAL A 120 0.59 -5.50 7.60
C VAL A 120 -0.85 -5.91 7.96
N SER A 121 -1.25 -7.13 7.57
CA SER A 121 -2.60 -7.65 7.82
C SER A 121 -2.94 -7.82 9.29
N ARG A 122 -1.96 -8.10 10.16
CA ARG A 122 -2.17 -8.34 11.59
C ARG A 122 -2.55 -7.09 12.37
N PHE A 123 -2.20 -5.92 11.86
CA PHE A 123 -2.64 -4.67 12.47
C PHE A 123 -4.16 -4.54 12.52
N THR A 124 -4.90 -5.26 11.67
CA THR A 124 -6.37 -5.25 11.70
C THR A 124 -6.98 -5.84 12.96
N GLU A 125 -6.21 -6.63 13.72
CA GLU A 125 -6.63 -7.20 15.01
C GLU A 125 -6.56 -6.20 16.17
N LEU A 126 -5.98 -5.00 15.94
CA LEU A 126 -5.97 -3.88 16.86
C LEU A 126 -7.18 -2.98 16.61
N SER A 127 -7.70 -2.34 17.66
CA SER A 127 -8.68 -1.26 17.49
C SER A 127 -8.07 -0.10 16.69
N ILE A 128 -8.88 0.67 15.99
CA ILE A 128 -8.39 1.78 15.13
C ILE A 128 -7.50 2.77 15.91
N PRO A 129 -7.86 3.25 17.13
CA PRO A 129 -6.99 4.14 17.88
C PRO A 129 -5.65 3.52 18.28
N GLN A 130 -5.65 2.26 18.76
CA GLN A 130 -4.43 1.54 19.09
C GLN A 130 -3.54 1.37 17.87
N ARG A 131 -4.11 0.97 16.74
CA ARG A 131 -3.45 0.79 15.46
C ARG A 131 -2.79 2.09 14.98
N SER A 132 -3.56 3.19 14.95
CA SER A 132 -3.07 4.49 14.49
C SER A 132 -1.91 5.01 15.33
N VAL A 133 -2.04 4.96 16.66
CA VAL A 133 -1.00 5.40 17.59
C VAL A 133 0.27 4.56 17.45
N LEU A 134 0.12 3.23 17.42
CA LEU A 134 1.25 2.30 17.34
C LEU A 134 2.02 2.47 16.03
N ILE A 135 1.33 2.61 14.90
CA ILE A 135 1.98 2.84 13.61
C ILE A 135 2.75 4.17 13.62
N LEU A 136 2.11 5.24 14.08
CA LEU A 136 2.76 6.56 14.13
C LEU A 136 3.96 6.55 15.05
N LYS A 137 3.88 5.93 16.23
CA LYS A 137 4.98 5.91 17.20
C LYS A 137 6.06 4.90 16.84
N ASP A 138 5.70 3.63 16.67
CA ASP A 138 6.69 2.54 16.61
C ASP A 138 7.19 2.26 15.19
N VAL A 139 6.39 2.55 14.16
CA VAL A 139 6.80 2.34 12.76
C VAL A 139 7.38 3.60 12.13
N LEU A 140 6.81 4.78 12.45
CA LEU A 140 7.21 6.06 11.85
C LEU A 140 8.02 6.98 12.79
N ASP A 141 8.13 6.62 14.07
CA ASP A 141 8.87 7.36 15.10
C ASP A 141 8.39 8.79 15.37
N GLU A 142 7.09 9.03 15.23
CA GLU A 142 6.53 10.35 15.50
C GLU A 142 6.59 10.73 16.98
N PRO A 143 6.81 12.00 17.32
CA PRO A 143 6.69 12.51 18.67
C PRO A 143 5.26 12.36 19.20
N LEU A 144 5.10 12.02 20.51
CA LEU A 144 3.76 11.84 21.12
C LEU A 144 2.86 13.07 21.00
N ALA A 145 3.43 14.27 21.06
CA ALA A 145 2.69 15.53 20.90
C ALA A 145 2.12 15.69 19.48
N ASP A 146 2.89 15.29 18.47
CA ASP A 146 2.47 15.36 17.05
C ASP A 146 1.39 14.31 16.76
N ILE A 147 1.52 13.10 17.34
CA ILE A 147 0.49 12.05 17.27
C ILE A 147 -0.80 12.55 17.90
N ALA A 148 -0.73 13.17 19.07
CA ALA A 148 -1.88 13.74 19.77
C ALA A 148 -2.59 14.82 18.92
N ALA A 149 -1.81 15.72 18.31
CA ALA A 149 -2.33 16.76 17.43
C ALA A 149 -2.93 16.20 16.13
N LEU A 150 -2.32 15.14 15.57
CA LEU A 150 -2.78 14.52 14.33
C LEU A 150 -4.12 13.78 14.52
N LEU A 151 -4.25 13.04 15.63
CA LEU A 151 -5.39 12.17 15.90
C LEU A 151 -6.50 12.84 16.73
N ASP A 152 -6.31 14.11 17.12
CA ASP A 152 -7.22 14.84 18.01
C ASP A 152 -7.40 14.15 19.37
N LEU A 153 -6.27 13.75 19.97
CA LEU A 153 -6.18 13.07 21.25
C LEU A 153 -5.35 13.89 22.26
N THR A 154 -5.44 13.54 23.54
CA THR A 154 -4.48 14.01 24.55
C THR A 154 -3.23 13.14 24.52
N VAL A 155 -2.08 13.65 24.96
CA VAL A 155 -0.83 12.89 25.07
C VAL A 155 -1.01 11.66 25.98
N ASP A 156 -1.77 11.80 27.07
CA ASP A 156 -2.07 10.68 27.97
C ASP A 156 -2.92 9.60 27.29
N SER A 157 -3.90 9.99 26.48
CA SER A 157 -4.67 9.05 25.65
C SER A 157 -3.78 8.33 24.63
N VAL A 158 -2.81 9.03 24.02
CA VAL A 158 -1.83 8.44 23.10
C VAL A 158 -1.00 7.39 23.84
N LYS A 159 -0.44 7.73 25.03
CA LYS A 159 0.32 6.77 25.85
C LYS A 159 -0.50 5.53 26.19
N ALA A 160 -1.75 5.72 26.64
CA ALA A 160 -2.64 4.62 26.98
C ALA A 160 -2.96 3.71 25.78
N HIS A 161 -3.23 4.28 24.60
CA HIS A 161 -3.45 3.50 23.38
C HIS A 161 -2.18 2.77 22.92
N LEU A 162 -1.01 3.40 23.07
CA LEU A 162 0.28 2.80 22.72
C LEU A 162 0.57 1.56 23.59
N ALA A 163 0.44 1.70 24.92
CA ALA A 163 0.67 0.59 25.84
C ALA A 163 -0.25 -0.61 25.54
N ARG A 164 -1.56 -0.38 25.39
CA ARG A 164 -2.52 -1.43 25.04
C ARG A 164 -2.26 -2.02 23.65
N GLY A 165 -1.90 -1.18 22.66
CA GLY A 165 -1.59 -1.62 21.30
C GLY A 165 -0.37 -2.53 21.28
N ARG A 166 0.72 -2.19 21.99
CA ARG A 166 1.93 -3.00 22.11
C ARG A 166 1.66 -4.35 22.77
N ALA A 167 0.94 -4.35 23.91
CA ALA A 167 0.56 -5.59 24.59
C ALA A 167 -0.25 -6.52 23.68
N ARG A 168 -1.25 -5.97 23.00
CA ARG A 168 -2.08 -6.76 22.08
C ARG A 168 -1.31 -7.26 20.87
N LEU A 169 -0.39 -6.46 20.31
CA LEU A 169 0.44 -6.87 19.18
C LEU A 169 1.38 -8.03 19.54
N ALA A 170 1.96 -8.01 20.74
CA ALA A 170 2.78 -9.10 21.25
C ALA A 170 1.96 -10.41 21.38
N GLU A 171 0.71 -10.34 21.88
CA GLU A 171 -0.20 -11.50 21.91
C GLU A 171 -0.48 -12.05 20.51
N ILE A 172 -0.81 -11.16 19.56
CA ILE A 172 -1.09 -11.51 18.16
C ILE A 172 0.12 -12.22 17.54
N ASN A 173 1.33 -11.69 17.76
CA ASN A 173 2.56 -12.24 17.21
C ASN A 173 2.94 -13.57 17.87
N ALA A 174 2.65 -13.76 19.16
CA ALA A 174 2.92 -15.03 19.87
C ALA A 174 2.08 -16.19 19.33
N VAL A 175 0.87 -15.94 18.86
CA VAL A 175 -0.03 -16.96 18.28
C VAL A 175 0.31 -17.26 16.81
N ALA A 176 0.98 -16.37 16.12
CA ALA A 176 1.19 -16.43 14.70
C ALA A 176 2.44 -17.25 14.31
N GLY A 177 2.27 -18.53 14.16
CA GLY A 177 3.28 -19.49 13.69
C GLY A 177 3.08 -20.06 12.29
N ALA A 178 2.03 -19.68 11.56
CA ALA A 178 1.74 -20.25 10.26
C ALA A 178 2.13 -19.28 9.13
N GLN A 179 3.27 -19.52 8.47
CA GLN A 179 3.52 -19.01 7.12
C GLN A 179 2.32 -19.36 6.22
N GLN A 180 1.87 -18.41 5.40
CA GLN A 180 0.87 -18.71 4.38
C GLN A 180 1.37 -19.87 3.53
N ALA A 181 0.67 -21.02 3.62
CA ALA A 181 0.99 -22.16 2.79
C ALA A 181 0.88 -21.75 1.31
N ALA A 182 1.90 -22.11 0.51
CA ALA A 182 1.89 -21.85 -0.92
C ALA A 182 0.61 -22.44 -1.54
N ARG A 183 -0.20 -21.59 -2.16
CA ARG A 183 -1.44 -21.97 -2.84
C ARG A 183 -1.17 -22.06 -4.33
N PRO A 184 -1.86 -22.95 -5.08
CA PRO A 184 -1.77 -22.93 -6.53
C PRO A 184 -2.34 -21.64 -7.11
N ALA A 185 -1.85 -21.23 -8.27
CA ALA A 185 -2.43 -20.13 -9.01
C ALA A 185 -3.77 -20.54 -9.64
N SER A 186 -4.65 -19.57 -9.86
CA SER A 186 -5.84 -19.77 -10.68
C SER A 186 -5.44 -20.01 -12.16
N ASP A 187 -6.26 -20.75 -12.90
CA ASP A 187 -6.02 -21.00 -14.33
C ASP A 187 -5.91 -19.68 -15.12
N ALA A 188 -6.66 -18.66 -14.72
CA ALA A 188 -6.66 -17.36 -15.37
C ALA A 188 -5.32 -16.63 -15.21
N VAL A 189 -4.81 -16.55 -13.98
CA VAL A 189 -3.49 -15.93 -13.71
C VAL A 189 -2.36 -16.78 -14.26
N ALA A 190 -2.42 -18.09 -14.13
CA ALA A 190 -1.42 -19.01 -14.70
C ALA A 190 -1.33 -18.84 -16.22
N ARG A 191 -2.47 -18.73 -16.92
CA ARG A 191 -2.53 -18.46 -18.36
C ARG A 191 -1.90 -17.11 -18.73
N TYR A 192 -2.25 -16.05 -18.01
CA TYR A 192 -1.65 -14.72 -18.23
C TYR A 192 -0.14 -14.75 -18.09
N VAL A 193 0.37 -15.32 -16.99
CA VAL A 193 1.80 -15.46 -16.72
C VAL A 193 2.50 -16.29 -17.81
N ALA A 194 1.90 -17.40 -18.22
CA ALA A 194 2.46 -18.24 -19.28
C ALA A 194 2.54 -17.51 -20.63
N LEU A 195 1.52 -16.76 -21.03
CA LEU A 195 1.53 -15.94 -22.24
C LEU A 195 2.62 -14.87 -22.17
N PHE A 196 2.72 -14.15 -21.05
CA PHE A 196 3.73 -13.10 -20.85
C PHE A 196 5.15 -13.66 -20.93
N ASN A 197 5.42 -14.73 -20.22
CA ASN A 197 6.75 -15.33 -20.16
C ASN A 197 7.19 -15.94 -21.51
N ARG A 198 6.24 -16.32 -22.38
CA ARG A 198 6.49 -16.72 -23.76
C ARG A 198 6.51 -15.56 -24.75
N ARG A 199 6.31 -14.32 -24.27
CA ARG A 199 6.23 -13.11 -25.11
C ARG A 199 5.09 -13.16 -26.14
N ASP A 200 4.00 -13.85 -25.82
CA ASP A 200 2.79 -13.91 -26.65
C ASP A 200 1.91 -12.71 -26.40
N TRP A 201 2.29 -11.57 -27.00
CA TRP A 201 1.63 -10.29 -26.78
C TRP A 201 0.23 -10.25 -27.38
N ASP A 202 -0.03 -10.98 -28.46
CA ASP A 202 -1.35 -11.05 -29.06
C ASP A 202 -2.30 -11.91 -28.21
N GLY A 203 -1.81 -13.02 -27.66
CA GLY A 203 -2.54 -13.81 -26.68
C GLY A 203 -2.90 -13.01 -25.43
N LEU A 204 -2.01 -12.11 -24.96
CA LEU A 204 -2.30 -11.22 -23.83
C LEU A 204 -3.35 -10.17 -24.20
N ARG A 205 -3.26 -9.54 -25.38
CA ARG A 205 -4.27 -8.57 -25.84
C ARG A 205 -5.66 -9.20 -25.96
N ALA A 206 -5.72 -10.46 -26.38
CA ALA A 206 -6.98 -11.20 -26.48
C ALA A 206 -7.66 -11.48 -25.12
N LEU A 207 -6.93 -11.33 -24.00
CA LEU A 207 -7.50 -11.44 -22.64
C LEU A 207 -8.15 -10.15 -22.15
N LEU A 208 -7.93 -9.01 -22.82
CA LEU A 208 -8.45 -7.71 -22.37
C LEU A 208 -9.95 -7.59 -22.65
N ALA A 209 -10.69 -7.06 -21.69
CA ALA A 209 -12.05 -6.60 -21.95
C ALA A 209 -12.02 -5.29 -22.76
N ASP A 210 -13.05 -5.02 -23.54
CA ASP A 210 -13.14 -3.79 -24.37
C ASP A 210 -12.99 -2.51 -23.55
N ASP A 211 -13.51 -2.51 -22.31
CA ASP A 211 -13.50 -1.41 -21.35
C ASP A 211 -12.44 -1.54 -20.27
N VAL A 212 -11.41 -2.38 -20.50
CA VAL A 212 -10.31 -2.61 -19.54
C VAL A 212 -9.67 -1.31 -19.09
N ARG A 213 -9.25 -1.26 -17.83
CA ARG A 213 -8.55 -0.12 -17.22
C ARG A 213 -7.17 -0.53 -16.74
N LEU A 214 -6.16 0.27 -17.07
CA LEU A 214 -4.81 0.13 -16.53
C LEU A 214 -4.54 1.28 -15.56
N HIS A 215 -4.29 0.92 -14.31
CA HIS A 215 -3.89 1.83 -13.25
C HIS A 215 -2.39 1.65 -12.98
N GLN A 216 -1.63 2.73 -13.16
CA GLN A 216 -0.23 2.82 -12.78
C GLN A 216 -0.10 4.03 -11.86
N SER A 217 0.38 3.83 -10.65
CA SER A 217 0.52 4.93 -9.68
C SER A 217 1.31 6.08 -10.29
N ALA A 218 0.88 7.31 -10.04
CA ALA A 218 1.43 8.55 -10.58
C ALA A 218 1.23 8.76 -12.10
N HIS A 219 0.47 7.91 -12.79
CA HIS A 219 0.16 8.05 -14.20
C HIS A 219 -1.35 8.14 -14.44
N PRO A 220 -1.80 8.84 -15.50
CA PRO A 220 -3.20 8.82 -15.91
C PRO A 220 -3.70 7.40 -16.19
N VAL A 221 -4.94 7.10 -15.78
CA VAL A 221 -5.58 5.81 -16.07
C VAL A 221 -5.78 5.67 -17.57
N ARG A 222 -5.31 4.56 -18.14
CA ARG A 222 -5.59 4.19 -19.53
C ARG A 222 -6.87 3.37 -19.57
N VAL A 223 -7.69 3.60 -20.60
CA VAL A 223 -9.00 2.95 -20.73
C VAL A 223 -9.17 2.40 -22.15
N GLY A 224 -9.64 1.16 -22.22
CA GLY A 224 -9.92 0.46 -23.48
C GLY A 224 -8.80 -0.46 -23.95
N ALA A 225 -9.19 -1.57 -24.60
CA ALA A 225 -8.28 -2.62 -25.02
C ALA A 225 -7.16 -2.14 -25.95
N ALA A 226 -7.45 -1.16 -26.83
CA ALA A 226 -6.46 -0.61 -27.75
C ALA A 226 -5.35 0.16 -27.02
N ASP A 227 -5.74 1.09 -26.11
CA ASP A 227 -4.77 1.91 -25.36
C ASP A 227 -4.00 1.08 -24.33
N VAL A 228 -4.70 0.20 -23.59
CA VAL A 228 -4.07 -0.73 -22.65
C VAL A 228 -3.20 -1.76 -23.39
N GLY A 229 -3.58 -2.20 -24.58
CA GLY A 229 -2.79 -3.12 -25.41
C GLY A 229 -1.40 -2.57 -25.78
N MET A 230 -1.23 -1.24 -25.86
CA MET A 230 0.08 -0.61 -26.07
C MET A 230 1.01 -0.78 -24.86
N PHE A 231 0.49 -0.98 -23.66
CA PHE A 231 1.27 -1.29 -22.46
C PHE A 231 2.18 -2.52 -22.65
N PHE A 232 1.70 -3.54 -23.33
CA PHE A 232 2.52 -4.72 -23.62
C PHE A 232 3.67 -4.43 -24.59
N GLY A 233 3.57 -3.38 -25.41
CA GLY A 233 4.65 -2.92 -26.27
C GLY A 233 5.87 -2.42 -25.47
N ILE A 234 5.65 -1.83 -24.30
CA ILE A 234 6.73 -1.41 -23.39
C ILE A 234 7.48 -2.64 -22.89
N TYR A 235 6.76 -3.68 -22.46
CA TYR A 235 7.36 -4.91 -21.98
C TYR A 235 8.05 -5.72 -23.10
N ALA A 236 7.60 -5.58 -24.34
CA ALA A 236 8.23 -6.23 -25.48
C ALA A 236 9.66 -5.74 -25.74
N THR A 237 9.98 -4.51 -25.31
CA THR A 237 11.31 -3.90 -25.48
C THR A 237 12.25 -4.11 -24.31
N ILE A 238 11.79 -4.74 -23.22
CA ILE A 238 12.58 -4.96 -22.01
C ILE A 238 12.89 -6.45 -21.89
N ASP A 239 14.18 -6.76 -21.91
CA ASP A 239 14.67 -8.11 -21.65
C ASP A 239 14.71 -8.42 -20.16
N GLY A 240 14.72 -9.71 -19.81
CA GLY A 240 14.90 -10.16 -18.43
C GLY A 240 13.64 -10.20 -17.58
N ILE A 241 12.59 -9.46 -17.91
CA ILE A 241 11.36 -9.46 -17.12
C ILE A 241 10.69 -10.83 -17.13
N TRP A 242 10.43 -11.32 -15.92
CA TRP A 242 9.80 -12.60 -15.67
C TRP A 242 8.67 -12.47 -14.67
N LEU A 243 7.54 -13.10 -14.95
CA LEU A 243 6.35 -13.10 -14.09
C LEU A 243 6.21 -14.43 -13.35
N VAL A 244 5.78 -14.34 -12.09
CA VAL A 244 5.48 -15.50 -11.25
C VAL A 244 4.17 -15.23 -10.51
N PRO A 245 3.20 -16.18 -10.53
CA PRO A 245 2.00 -16.03 -9.71
C PRO A 245 2.34 -16.03 -8.21
N GLY A 246 1.55 -15.33 -7.41
CA GLY A 246 1.73 -15.29 -5.97
C GLY A 246 0.48 -14.86 -5.22
N TRP A 247 0.57 -14.88 -3.91
CA TRP A 247 -0.49 -14.51 -2.99
C TRP A 247 0.01 -13.42 -2.04
N LEU A 248 -0.74 -12.35 -1.93
CA LEU A 248 -0.46 -11.21 -1.09
C LEU A 248 -1.72 -10.90 -0.26
N GLU A 249 -1.63 -11.04 1.06
CA GLU A 249 -2.76 -10.73 1.97
C GLU A 249 -4.08 -11.43 1.55
N GLY A 250 -3.96 -12.69 1.07
CA GLY A 250 -5.10 -13.47 0.60
C GLY A 250 -5.60 -13.16 -0.80
N ARG A 251 -5.02 -12.16 -1.48
CA ARG A 251 -5.30 -11.82 -2.88
C ARG A 251 -4.29 -12.47 -3.81
N GLU A 252 -4.77 -13.00 -4.92
CA GLU A 252 -3.90 -13.50 -5.98
C GLU A 252 -3.29 -12.31 -6.74
N VAL A 253 -1.96 -12.32 -6.86
CA VAL A 253 -1.17 -11.28 -7.52
C VAL A 253 -0.15 -11.90 -8.45
N ILE A 254 0.50 -11.08 -9.25
CA ILE A 254 1.61 -11.47 -10.11
C ILE A 254 2.87 -10.76 -9.61
N ALA A 255 3.84 -11.51 -9.14
CA ALA A 255 5.17 -11.03 -8.80
C ALA A 255 5.97 -10.78 -10.07
N VAL A 256 6.56 -9.60 -10.21
CA VAL A 256 7.35 -9.20 -11.37
C VAL A 256 8.81 -9.13 -11.00
N PHE A 257 9.63 -9.90 -11.69
CA PHE A 257 11.08 -9.88 -11.57
C PHE A 257 11.66 -9.16 -12.79
N GLU A 258 12.48 -8.15 -12.58
CA GLU A 258 13.16 -7.44 -13.68
C GLU A 258 14.37 -8.21 -14.18
N ASP A 259 14.97 -9.02 -13.31
CA ASP A 259 15.90 -10.08 -13.67
C ASP A 259 15.39 -11.42 -13.10
N ARG A 260 15.41 -12.46 -13.91
CA ARG A 260 15.00 -13.81 -13.51
C ARG A 260 15.86 -14.37 -12.38
N ALA A 261 17.11 -13.92 -12.27
CA ALA A 261 18.04 -14.32 -11.22
C ALA A 261 17.80 -13.63 -9.87
N ASP A 262 17.01 -12.58 -9.83
CA ASP A 262 16.74 -11.85 -8.59
C ASP A 262 16.05 -12.74 -7.56
N PRO A 263 16.47 -12.70 -6.27
CA PRO A 263 15.86 -13.51 -5.22
C PRO A 263 14.47 -12.99 -4.81
N LYS A 264 14.17 -11.73 -5.08
CA LYS A 264 12.92 -11.05 -4.73
C LYS A 264 12.32 -10.34 -5.92
N PRO A 265 10.99 -10.24 -6.03
CA PRO A 265 10.34 -9.47 -7.08
C PRO A 265 10.62 -7.97 -6.91
N SER A 266 10.65 -7.26 -8.03
CA SER A 266 10.83 -5.80 -8.06
C SER A 266 9.54 -5.05 -7.73
N TYR A 267 8.40 -5.61 -8.12
CA TYR A 267 7.04 -5.08 -7.87
C TYR A 267 6.00 -6.16 -8.14
N ILE A 268 4.72 -5.81 -8.00
CA ILE A 268 3.60 -6.68 -8.27
C ILE A 268 2.66 -6.08 -9.31
N MET A 269 1.86 -6.94 -9.93
CA MET A 269 0.65 -6.59 -10.66
C MET A 269 -0.54 -7.30 -10.01
N TRP A 270 -1.71 -6.65 -10.08
CA TRP A 270 -2.97 -7.26 -9.70
C TRP A 270 -3.98 -7.12 -10.83
N LEU A 271 -4.69 -8.23 -11.14
CA LEU A 271 -5.65 -8.32 -12.23
C LEU A 271 -7.06 -8.56 -11.67
N GLU A 272 -8.03 -7.80 -12.17
CA GLU A 272 -9.44 -8.10 -11.96
C GLU A 272 -10.03 -8.71 -13.22
N TRP A 273 -10.79 -9.78 -13.03
CA TRP A 273 -11.41 -10.52 -14.11
C TRP A 273 -12.92 -10.32 -14.13
N ARG A 274 -13.49 -10.16 -15.31
CA ARG A 274 -14.93 -10.08 -15.54
C ARG A 274 -15.29 -10.90 -16.78
N HIS A 275 -16.16 -11.91 -16.59
CA HIS A 275 -16.59 -12.82 -17.68
C HIS A 275 -15.43 -13.49 -18.44
N GLY A 276 -14.35 -13.83 -17.76
CA GLY A 276 -13.18 -14.46 -18.38
C GLY A 276 -12.16 -13.51 -19.02
N ASN A 277 -12.45 -12.20 -19.04
CA ASN A 277 -11.56 -11.17 -19.57
C ASN A 277 -11.03 -10.26 -18.44
N ILE A 278 -9.86 -9.66 -18.65
CA ILE A 278 -9.24 -8.72 -17.71
C ILE A 278 -9.99 -7.38 -17.81
N SER A 279 -10.62 -6.96 -16.73
CA SER A 279 -11.33 -5.68 -16.62
C SER A 279 -10.47 -4.58 -16.00
N VAL A 280 -9.52 -4.94 -15.12
CA VAL A 280 -8.60 -3.99 -14.49
C VAL A 280 -7.21 -4.62 -14.40
N ILE A 281 -6.19 -3.83 -14.75
CA ILE A 281 -4.79 -4.10 -14.46
C ILE A 281 -4.31 -3.02 -13.50
N ARG A 282 -3.79 -3.41 -12.34
CA ARG A 282 -3.05 -2.52 -11.44
C ARG A 282 -1.59 -2.90 -11.47
N ASP A 283 -0.74 -2.01 -11.94
CA ASP A 283 0.69 -2.20 -12.10
C ASP A 283 1.45 -1.27 -11.16
N TYR A 284 2.14 -1.85 -10.18
CA TYR A 284 2.86 -1.13 -9.12
C TYR A 284 4.34 -0.85 -9.48
N ARG A 285 4.70 -0.89 -10.76
CA ARG A 285 6.07 -0.70 -11.27
C ARG A 285 6.72 0.59 -10.76
N TYR A 286 5.96 1.67 -10.66
CA TYR A 286 6.47 2.99 -10.27
C TYR A 286 6.45 3.24 -8.76
N VAL A 287 5.90 2.32 -7.99
CA VAL A 287 5.73 2.42 -6.54
C VAL A 287 6.22 1.15 -5.83
N ARG A 288 7.48 0.81 -6.08
CA ARG A 288 8.12 -0.44 -5.61
C ARG A 288 8.11 -0.60 -4.09
N TYR A 289 7.98 0.49 -3.33
CA TYR A 289 7.85 0.45 -1.88
C TYR A 289 6.61 -0.32 -1.40
N VAL A 290 5.59 -0.50 -2.25
CA VAL A 290 4.36 -1.23 -1.91
C VAL A 290 4.63 -2.63 -1.41
N ILE A 291 5.64 -3.33 -1.96
CA ILE A 291 5.98 -4.69 -1.54
C ILE A 291 7.07 -4.76 -0.47
N ALA A 292 7.64 -3.63 -0.04
CA ALA A 292 8.75 -3.63 0.91
C ALA A 292 8.40 -4.28 2.25
N ASP A 293 7.19 -4.02 2.74
CA ASP A 293 6.65 -4.53 4.00
C ASP A 293 5.58 -5.63 3.78
N ALA A 294 5.47 -6.17 2.57
CA ALA A 294 4.41 -7.10 2.18
C ALA A 294 4.81 -8.56 2.41
N GLU A 295 3.88 -9.37 2.92
CA GLU A 295 4.03 -10.83 2.97
C GLU A 295 3.56 -11.43 1.63
N LEU A 296 4.49 -11.54 0.70
CA LEU A 296 4.25 -12.17 -0.61
C LEU A 296 4.69 -13.62 -0.56
N ALA A 297 3.75 -14.54 -0.81
CA ALA A 297 4.02 -15.96 -1.04
C ALA A 297 3.92 -16.26 -2.54
N LEU A 298 4.97 -16.83 -3.14
CA LEU A 298 4.89 -17.31 -4.53
C LEU A 298 4.04 -18.59 -4.61
N ALA A 299 3.34 -18.79 -5.72
CA ALA A 299 2.50 -19.96 -5.92
C ALA A 299 3.33 -21.26 -5.96
N ALA A 300 2.75 -22.37 -5.50
CA ALA A 300 3.46 -23.65 -5.32
C ALA A 300 4.11 -24.19 -6.60
N ASP A 301 3.49 -23.95 -7.76
CA ASP A 301 3.97 -24.48 -9.06
C ASP A 301 5.03 -23.60 -9.74
N SER A 302 5.40 -22.48 -9.12
CA SER A 302 6.23 -21.45 -9.74
C SER A 302 7.74 -21.69 -9.65
N GLU A 303 8.20 -22.56 -8.74
CA GLU A 303 9.65 -22.88 -8.61
C GLU A 303 10.19 -23.69 -9.79
N GLN A 304 9.33 -24.48 -10.47
CA GLN A 304 9.75 -25.29 -11.62
C GLN A 304 10.01 -24.46 -12.89
N GLY A 305 9.44 -23.27 -13.00
CA GLY A 305 9.64 -22.38 -14.15
C GLY A 305 10.86 -21.45 -14.05
N ARG A 306 11.52 -21.38 -12.89
CA ARG A 306 12.70 -20.51 -12.63
C ARG A 306 14.05 -21.17 -12.99
N ARG A 307 14.08 -22.49 -13.23
CA ARG A 307 15.29 -23.24 -13.59
C ARG A 307 15.53 -23.29 -15.08
#